data_9f0f7020146db6e0220974a13b3ecc23
#
_entry.id   9f0f7020146db6e0220974a13b3ecc23
#
_cell.length_a   1.000
_cell.length_b   1.000
_cell.length_c   1.000
_cell.angle_alpha   90.00
_cell.angle_beta   90.00
_cell.angle_gamma   90.00
#
_symmetry.space_group_name_H-M   'P 1'
#
loop_
_entity.id
_entity.type
_entity.pdbx_description
1 polymer ?
#
loop_
_entity_poly.entity_id
_entity_poly.type
_entity_poly.pdbx_seq_one_letter_code
_entity_poly.pdbx_strand_id
1 'polypeptide(L)'
;MRFSIQQLKNFAARLLGGNRRIDFIRKYITGKTVLDLGVVQHSIENINDPNWLHKDIARYAKSVLGVDILAKEVEYLNELGFNVVCADVEQMELGRKFDVIIAGELIEHLDNPGLFLQRVKSHLKEDGLLILTTPNPFALGNAFIPIKLLLGGDYSVNKEHKCWYCPKTLRQLLEKYGFKIIEQRTISRDRYPGVKRFVQTKLLTKAGPAIFIVAQLGDEHDEV
;
A
#
# COMPACT_ATOMS: atom_id res chain seq x y z
N MET A 1 20.92 -25.39 21.88
CA MET A 1 19.96 -24.29 21.70
C MET A 1 18.82 -24.78 20.80
N ARG A 2 17.61 -24.90 21.31
CA ARG A 2 16.42 -25.21 20.46
C ARG A 2 15.81 -23.89 20.02
N PHE A 3 15.90 -23.59 18.74
CA PHE A 3 15.15 -22.46 18.19
C PHE A 3 13.66 -22.78 18.19
N SER A 4 12.84 -21.81 18.58
CA SER A 4 11.39 -21.94 18.45
C SER A 4 11.00 -22.04 16.97
N ILE A 5 9.88 -22.70 16.68
CA ILE A 5 9.33 -22.80 15.31
C ILE A 5 9.19 -21.39 14.68
N GLN A 6 8.83 -20.38 15.51
CA GLN A 6 8.71 -19.00 15.07
C GLN A 6 10.07 -18.37 14.73
N GLN A 7 11.14 -18.68 15.49
CA GLN A 7 12.50 -18.22 15.17
C GLN A 7 13.03 -18.86 13.90
N LEU A 8 12.73 -20.14 13.67
CA LEU A 8 13.06 -20.84 12.42
C LEU A 8 12.28 -20.28 11.22
N LYS A 9 10.99 -19.95 11.38
CA LYS A 9 10.19 -19.29 10.35
C LYS A 9 10.73 -17.90 10.02
N ASN A 10 11.11 -17.10 11.02
CA ASN A 10 11.69 -15.78 10.82
C ASN A 10 13.08 -15.83 10.19
N PHE A 11 13.89 -16.84 10.54
CA PHE A 11 15.20 -17.09 9.95
C PHE A 11 15.08 -17.57 8.49
N ALA A 12 14.17 -18.49 8.21
CA ALA A 12 13.86 -18.92 6.84
C ALA A 12 13.30 -17.78 5.98
N ALA A 13 12.44 -16.91 6.53
CA ALA A 13 11.95 -15.72 5.87
C ALA A 13 13.07 -14.72 5.54
N ARG A 14 14.09 -14.60 6.39
CA ARG A 14 15.30 -13.79 6.11
C ARG A 14 16.19 -14.40 5.04
N LEU A 15 16.42 -15.71 5.08
CA LEU A 15 17.26 -16.42 4.11
C LEU A 15 16.62 -16.52 2.72
N LEU A 16 15.30 -16.69 2.64
CA LEU A 16 14.57 -16.79 1.39
C LEU A 16 14.28 -15.43 0.75
N GLY A 17 14.85 -14.34 1.31
CA GLY A 17 14.93 -13.01 0.70
C GLY A 17 13.58 -12.49 0.22
N GLY A 18 12.63 -12.40 1.16
CA GLY A 18 11.33 -11.94 0.78
C GLY A 18 11.26 -10.44 0.61
N ASN A 19 11.07 -9.95 -0.60
CA ASN A 19 10.79 -8.54 -0.85
C ASN A 19 9.44 -8.17 -0.24
N ARG A 20 9.43 -7.76 1.04
CA ARG A 20 8.27 -7.17 1.69
C ARG A 20 7.95 -5.83 1.03
N ARG A 21 6.73 -5.31 1.16
CA ARG A 21 6.35 -3.97 0.67
C ARG A 21 7.37 -2.91 1.09
N ILE A 22 7.83 -2.97 2.35
CA ILE A 22 8.82 -2.04 2.88
C ILE A 22 10.16 -2.05 2.11
N ASP A 23 10.58 -3.17 1.54
CA ASP A 23 11.83 -3.25 0.79
C ASP A 23 11.79 -2.41 -0.50
N PHE A 24 10.59 -2.24 -1.11
CA PHE A 24 10.38 -1.36 -2.25
C PHE A 24 10.24 0.10 -1.83
N ILE A 25 9.58 0.35 -0.70
CA ILE A 25 9.25 1.69 -0.20
C ILE A 25 10.48 2.35 0.45
N ARG A 26 11.32 1.57 1.15
CA ARG A 26 12.41 2.05 1.99
C ARG A 26 13.32 3.09 1.33
N LYS A 27 13.69 2.89 0.05
CA LYS A 27 14.56 3.83 -0.67
C LYS A 27 13.96 5.23 -0.83
N TYR A 28 12.62 5.35 -0.81
CA TYR A 28 11.91 6.61 -0.95
C TYR A 28 11.65 7.33 0.37
N ILE A 29 11.57 6.59 1.49
CA ILE A 29 11.19 7.14 2.80
C ILE A 29 12.35 7.41 3.75
N THR A 30 13.54 6.83 3.49
CA THR A 30 14.68 6.98 4.40
C THR A 30 15.06 8.46 4.58
N GLY A 31 14.96 8.94 5.83
CA GLY A 31 15.26 10.33 6.19
C GLY A 31 14.20 11.36 5.75
N LYS A 32 13.04 10.93 5.27
CA LYS A 32 11.94 11.77 4.79
C LYS A 32 10.84 11.96 5.83
N THR A 33 10.07 13.05 5.68
CA THR A 33 8.80 13.21 6.40
C THR A 33 7.71 12.46 5.64
N VAL A 34 7.02 11.54 6.32
CA VAL A 34 6.07 10.61 5.70
C VAL A 34 4.67 10.80 6.27
N LEU A 35 3.68 10.77 5.41
CA LEU A 35 2.26 10.60 5.75
C LEU A 35 1.86 9.19 5.32
N ASP A 36 1.38 8.39 6.25
CA ASP A 36 0.92 7.02 6.01
C ASP A 36 -0.59 6.94 6.21
N LEU A 37 -1.33 6.56 5.17
CA LEU A 37 -2.78 6.59 5.12
C LEU A 37 -3.36 5.18 5.21
N GLY A 38 -4.37 4.97 6.08
CA GLY A 38 -4.98 3.67 6.34
C GLY A 38 -4.07 2.77 7.18
N VAL A 39 -3.62 3.27 8.35
CA VAL A 39 -2.60 2.58 9.16
C VAL A 39 -3.13 1.38 9.93
N VAL A 40 -4.44 1.30 10.19
CA VAL A 40 -5.10 0.28 11.03
C VAL A 40 -5.47 -0.92 10.20
N GLN A 41 -4.88 -1.55 9.45
CA GLN A 41 -5.13 -2.83 8.72
C GLN A 41 -6.40 -3.61 9.20
N HIS A 42 -7.60 -3.01 9.14
CA HIS A 42 -8.93 -3.53 9.51
C HIS A 42 -9.16 -3.85 11.01
N SER A 43 -8.14 -4.10 11.80
CA SER A 43 -8.27 -4.46 13.23
C SER A 43 -7.02 -4.14 14.00
N ILE A 44 -7.20 -3.73 15.25
CA ILE A 44 -6.10 -3.48 16.20
C ILE A 44 -5.21 -4.71 16.41
N GLU A 45 -5.73 -5.91 16.26
CA GLU A 45 -4.97 -7.16 16.40
C GLU A 45 -3.84 -7.25 15.35
N ASN A 46 -4.01 -6.61 14.20
CA ASN A 46 -3.06 -6.63 13.12
C ASN A 46 -1.80 -5.77 13.37
N ILE A 47 -1.80 -4.89 14.36
CA ILE A 47 -0.58 -4.13 14.75
C ILE A 47 0.55 -5.03 15.25
N ASN A 48 0.22 -6.23 15.72
CA ASN A 48 1.19 -7.24 16.12
C ASN A 48 1.73 -8.07 14.93
N ASP A 49 1.19 -7.88 13.72
CA ASP A 49 1.73 -8.52 12.53
C ASP A 49 3.17 -8.02 12.30
N PRO A 50 4.16 -8.93 12.19
CA PRO A 50 5.53 -8.54 11.89
C PRO A 50 5.70 -7.80 10.57
N ASN A 51 4.67 -7.79 9.71
CA ASN A 51 4.62 -7.08 8.45
C ASN A 51 3.74 -5.82 8.50
N TRP A 52 3.36 -5.33 9.68
CA TRP A 52 2.62 -4.09 9.79
C TRP A 52 3.43 -2.92 9.23
N LEU A 53 2.94 -2.38 8.12
CA LEU A 53 3.68 -1.44 7.29
C LEU A 53 4.03 -0.14 8.04
N HIS A 54 3.10 0.41 8.81
CA HIS A 54 3.30 1.66 9.56
C HIS A 54 4.50 1.57 10.52
N LYS A 55 4.63 0.47 11.24
CA LYS A 55 5.77 0.22 12.14
C LYS A 55 7.11 0.15 11.39
N ASP A 56 7.09 -0.46 10.22
CA ASP A 56 8.30 -0.53 9.39
C ASP A 56 8.64 0.84 8.79
N ILE A 57 7.66 1.64 8.37
CA ILE A 57 7.86 3.02 7.90
C ILE A 57 8.49 3.88 9.01
N ALA A 58 7.96 3.80 10.24
CA ALA A 58 8.45 4.56 11.39
C ALA A 58 9.93 4.31 11.72
N ARG A 59 10.49 3.15 11.32
CA ARG A 59 11.91 2.83 11.53
C ARG A 59 12.87 3.53 10.57
N TYR A 60 12.40 3.90 9.38
CA TYR A 60 13.26 4.44 8.32
C TYR A 60 12.98 5.91 8.02
N ALA A 61 11.77 6.37 8.25
CA ALA A 61 11.39 7.77 8.07
C ALA A 61 12.08 8.68 9.10
N LYS A 62 12.30 9.95 8.73
CA LYS A 62 12.71 11.00 9.69
C LYS A 62 11.58 11.27 10.68
N SER A 63 10.36 11.31 10.21
CA SER A 63 9.13 11.37 11.00
C SER A 63 7.98 10.78 10.20
N VAL A 64 7.01 10.19 10.89
CA VAL A 64 5.80 9.67 10.28
C VAL A 64 4.58 10.22 11.01
N LEU A 65 3.55 10.60 10.25
CA LEU A 65 2.20 10.82 10.71
C LEU A 65 1.32 9.75 10.09
N GLY A 66 0.59 9.02 10.92
CA GLY A 66 -0.44 8.09 10.48
C GLY A 66 -1.80 8.78 10.36
N VAL A 67 -2.65 8.31 9.45
CA VAL A 67 -4.07 8.71 9.39
C VAL A 67 -4.91 7.45 9.24
N ASP A 68 -5.98 7.38 10.01
CA ASP A 68 -7.02 6.35 9.88
C ASP A 68 -8.38 6.89 10.31
N ILE A 69 -9.46 6.29 9.81
CA ILE A 69 -10.83 6.71 10.15
C ILE A 69 -11.34 6.05 11.44
N LEU A 70 -10.69 4.99 11.91
CA LEU A 70 -11.10 4.19 13.05
C LEU A 70 -10.65 4.84 14.37
N ALA A 71 -11.51 5.70 14.95
CA ALA A 71 -11.16 6.53 16.09
C ALA A 71 -10.61 5.78 17.30
N LYS A 72 -11.20 4.62 17.67
CA LYS A 72 -10.76 3.82 18.83
C LYS A 72 -9.36 3.23 18.63
N GLU A 73 -9.10 2.75 17.43
CA GLU A 73 -7.83 2.17 17.03
C GLU A 73 -6.74 3.25 16.96
N VAL A 74 -7.09 4.43 16.50
CA VAL A 74 -6.20 5.61 16.48
C VAL A 74 -5.82 6.02 17.92
N GLU A 75 -6.79 6.09 18.84
CA GLU A 75 -6.53 6.38 20.25
C GLU A 75 -5.56 5.36 20.84
N TYR A 76 -5.83 4.07 20.64
CA TYR A 76 -4.95 3.00 21.12
C TYR A 76 -3.53 3.06 20.51
N LEU A 77 -3.40 3.38 19.21
CA LEU A 77 -2.08 3.54 18.59
C LEU A 77 -1.30 4.70 19.21
N ASN A 78 -1.97 5.82 19.53
CA ASN A 78 -1.35 6.97 20.20
C ASN A 78 -0.91 6.61 21.63
N GLU A 79 -1.67 5.80 22.39
CA GLU A 79 -1.26 5.27 23.70
C GLU A 79 0.01 4.41 23.59
N LEU A 80 0.20 3.69 22.48
CA LEU A 80 1.41 2.92 22.20
C LEU A 80 2.59 3.78 21.71
N GLY A 81 2.42 5.12 21.61
CA GLY A 81 3.46 6.06 21.22
C GLY A 81 3.61 6.28 19.71
N PHE A 82 2.65 5.82 18.90
CA PHE A 82 2.58 6.19 17.49
C PHE A 82 1.94 7.57 17.36
N ASN A 83 2.24 8.28 16.27
CA ASN A 83 1.67 9.59 15.97
C ASN A 83 0.62 9.42 14.87
N VAL A 84 -0.64 9.25 15.25
CA VAL A 84 -1.75 8.96 14.35
C VAL A 84 -2.90 9.94 14.57
N VAL A 85 -3.51 10.43 13.50
CA VAL A 85 -4.68 11.32 13.51
C VAL A 85 -5.89 10.56 12.99
N CYS A 86 -7.02 10.72 13.69
CA CYS A 86 -8.30 10.22 13.22
C CYS A 86 -8.87 11.20 12.18
N ALA A 87 -8.90 10.78 10.92
CA ALA A 87 -9.47 11.57 9.83
C ALA A 87 -9.89 10.69 8.66
N ASP A 88 -10.89 11.17 7.91
CA ASP A 88 -11.24 10.63 6.60
C ASP A 88 -10.25 11.16 5.55
N VAL A 89 -9.57 10.25 4.86
CA VAL A 89 -8.55 10.58 3.85
C VAL A 89 -9.13 11.29 2.61
N GLU A 90 -10.44 11.20 2.39
CA GLU A 90 -11.14 11.94 1.32
C GLU A 90 -11.42 13.40 1.71
N GLN A 91 -11.34 13.74 3.00
CA GLN A 91 -11.68 15.07 3.54
C GLN A 91 -10.57 15.70 4.38
N MET A 92 -9.50 14.99 4.66
CA MET A 92 -8.44 15.44 5.57
C MET A 92 -7.84 16.80 5.19
N GLU A 93 -7.59 17.62 6.23
CA GLU A 93 -6.88 18.90 6.15
C GLU A 93 -5.87 18.99 7.32
N LEU A 94 -4.62 18.58 7.08
CA LEU A 94 -3.63 18.43 8.12
C LEU A 94 -2.75 19.69 8.30
N GLY A 95 -2.93 20.73 7.47
CA GLY A 95 -2.20 22.00 7.53
C GLY A 95 -0.69 21.89 7.29
N ARG A 96 -0.20 20.77 6.76
CA ARG A 96 1.23 20.51 6.52
C ARG A 96 1.46 19.64 5.30
N LYS A 97 2.68 19.74 4.74
CA LYS A 97 3.09 18.98 3.56
C LYS A 97 4.19 17.96 3.91
N PHE A 98 4.24 16.86 3.15
CA PHE A 98 5.13 15.73 3.36
C PHE A 98 6.01 15.47 2.15
N ASP A 99 7.20 14.91 2.39
CA ASP A 99 8.10 14.45 1.32
C ASP A 99 7.53 13.21 0.62
N VAL A 100 6.85 12.33 1.37
CA VAL A 100 6.26 11.10 0.84
C VAL A 100 4.90 10.86 1.50
N ILE A 101 3.91 10.53 0.68
CA ILE A 101 2.60 10.03 1.12
C ILE A 101 2.47 8.59 0.67
N ILE A 102 2.05 7.71 1.58
CA ILE A 102 1.85 6.28 1.33
C ILE A 102 0.39 5.93 1.54
N ALA A 103 -0.19 5.20 0.60
CA ALA A 103 -1.52 4.60 0.71
C ALA A 103 -1.44 3.13 0.29
N GLY A 104 -1.31 2.26 1.29
CA GLY A 104 -1.13 0.84 1.08
C GLY A 104 -2.42 0.06 1.19
N GLU A 105 -2.94 -0.50 0.09
CA GLU A 105 -4.20 -1.27 0.06
C GLU A 105 -5.37 -0.43 0.63
N LEU A 106 -5.47 0.84 0.18
CA LEU A 106 -6.46 1.80 0.66
C LEU A 106 -7.41 2.25 -0.44
N ILE A 107 -6.89 2.57 -1.64
CA ILE A 107 -7.66 3.22 -2.71
C ILE A 107 -8.86 2.39 -3.19
N GLU A 108 -8.80 1.07 -3.06
CA GLU A 108 -9.90 0.16 -3.40
C GLU A 108 -11.09 0.23 -2.44
N HIS A 109 -10.90 0.83 -1.26
CA HIS A 109 -11.91 0.99 -0.21
C HIS A 109 -12.62 2.35 -0.27
N LEU A 110 -12.13 3.30 -1.06
CA LEU A 110 -12.62 4.67 -1.08
C LEU A 110 -13.93 4.81 -1.86
N ASP A 111 -14.80 5.70 -1.39
CA ASP A 111 -16.02 6.11 -2.10
C ASP A 111 -15.70 7.08 -3.22
N ASN A 112 -14.78 8.01 -2.98
CA ASN A 112 -14.37 9.02 -3.95
C ASN A 112 -12.84 9.10 -4.07
N PRO A 113 -12.22 8.23 -4.86
CA PRO A 113 -10.76 8.26 -5.08
C PRO A 113 -10.26 9.57 -5.70
N GLY A 114 -11.15 10.33 -6.36
CA GLY A 114 -10.82 11.65 -6.90
C GLY A 114 -10.60 12.69 -5.81
N LEU A 115 -11.50 12.78 -4.83
CA LEU A 115 -11.33 13.65 -3.67
C LEU A 115 -10.07 13.26 -2.88
N PHE A 116 -9.86 11.97 -2.65
CA PHE A 116 -8.65 11.46 -2.02
C PHE A 116 -7.38 11.97 -2.73
N LEU A 117 -7.30 11.86 -4.06
CA LEU A 117 -6.13 12.31 -4.82
C LEU A 117 -5.94 13.83 -4.74
N GLN A 118 -7.02 14.61 -4.69
CA GLN A 118 -6.94 16.06 -4.46
C GLN A 118 -6.38 16.36 -3.06
N ARG A 119 -6.82 15.63 -2.02
CA ARG A 119 -6.28 15.77 -0.66
C ARG A 119 -4.81 15.34 -0.59
N VAL A 120 -4.44 14.26 -1.25
CA VAL A 120 -3.03 13.88 -1.39
C VAL A 120 -2.21 15.00 -2.03
N LYS A 121 -2.69 15.57 -3.15
CA LYS A 121 -2.01 16.68 -3.86
C LYS A 121 -1.78 17.87 -2.93
N SER A 122 -2.77 18.27 -2.13
CA SER A 122 -2.65 19.40 -1.19
C SER A 122 -1.65 19.17 -0.05
N HIS A 123 -1.36 17.91 0.29
CA HIS A 123 -0.44 17.52 1.35
C HIS A 123 0.93 17.06 0.85
N LEU A 124 1.18 17.00 -0.45
CA LEU A 124 2.51 16.76 -1.00
C LEU A 124 3.33 18.05 -1.10
N LYS A 125 4.64 17.96 -0.82
CA LYS A 125 5.61 18.97 -1.22
C LYS A 125 5.75 18.97 -2.75
N GLU A 126 6.35 20.01 -3.30
CA GLU A 126 6.55 20.16 -4.74
C GLU A 126 7.26 18.94 -5.37
N ASP A 127 8.38 18.51 -4.76
CA ASP A 127 9.11 17.29 -5.15
C ASP A 127 8.62 16.02 -4.42
N GLY A 128 7.43 16.06 -3.83
CA GLY A 128 6.90 14.98 -3.00
C GLY A 128 6.46 13.77 -3.85
N LEU A 129 6.50 12.60 -3.22
CA LEU A 129 6.13 11.34 -3.86
C LEU A 129 4.87 10.74 -3.23
N LEU A 130 3.96 10.29 -4.07
CA LEU A 130 2.85 9.41 -3.70
C LEU A 130 3.24 7.96 -3.99
N ILE A 131 3.12 7.09 -3.00
CA ILE A 131 3.31 5.65 -3.14
C ILE A 131 1.99 4.94 -2.88
N LEU A 132 1.49 4.23 -3.88
CA LEU A 132 0.25 3.46 -3.80
C LEU A 132 0.51 1.97 -3.97
N THR A 133 -0.20 1.16 -3.16
CA THR A 133 -0.41 -0.26 -3.47
C THR A 133 -1.89 -0.60 -3.43
N THR A 134 -2.30 -1.53 -4.30
CA THR A 134 -3.69 -2.04 -4.35
C THR A 134 -3.69 -3.45 -4.94
N PRO A 135 -4.69 -4.31 -4.65
CA PRO A 135 -4.80 -5.62 -5.25
C PRO A 135 -4.83 -5.58 -6.77
N ASN A 136 -4.15 -6.52 -7.41
CA ASN A 136 -4.17 -6.68 -8.85
C ASN A 136 -5.21 -7.75 -9.25
N PRO A 137 -6.35 -7.40 -9.87
CA PRO A 137 -7.33 -8.36 -10.31
C PRO A 137 -6.81 -9.31 -11.40
N PHE A 138 -5.80 -8.87 -12.18
CA PHE A 138 -5.13 -9.67 -13.21
C PHE A 138 -3.90 -10.44 -12.70
N ALA A 139 -3.79 -10.62 -11.39
CA ALA A 139 -2.76 -11.50 -10.84
C ALA A 139 -2.93 -12.93 -11.38
N LEU A 140 -1.81 -13.63 -11.58
CA LEU A 140 -1.83 -15.00 -12.08
C LEU A 140 -2.70 -15.95 -11.20
N GLY A 141 -2.74 -15.70 -9.88
CA GLY A 141 -3.62 -16.43 -8.96
C GLY A 141 -5.10 -16.33 -9.28
N ASN A 142 -5.50 -15.27 -9.99
CA ASN A 142 -6.89 -14.99 -10.38
C ASN A 142 -7.22 -15.51 -11.81
N ALA A 143 -6.24 -16.03 -12.56
CA ALA A 143 -6.41 -16.45 -13.96
C ALA A 143 -7.47 -17.55 -14.14
N PHE A 144 -7.74 -18.33 -13.10
CA PHE A 144 -8.75 -19.39 -13.12
C PHE A 144 -10.15 -18.93 -12.72
N ILE A 145 -10.33 -17.68 -12.28
CA ILE A 145 -11.65 -17.15 -11.87
C ILE A 145 -12.66 -17.23 -13.03
N PRO A 146 -12.35 -16.81 -14.26
CA PRO A 146 -13.30 -16.92 -15.37
C PRO A 146 -13.71 -18.36 -15.65
N ILE A 147 -12.78 -19.31 -15.60
CA ILE A 147 -13.06 -20.75 -15.81
C ILE A 147 -13.95 -21.27 -14.68
N LYS A 148 -13.66 -20.91 -13.43
CA LYS A 148 -14.48 -21.29 -12.27
C LYS A 148 -15.92 -20.78 -12.40
N LEU A 149 -16.10 -19.53 -12.83
CA LEU A 149 -17.42 -18.93 -13.06
C LEU A 149 -18.19 -19.64 -14.18
N LEU A 150 -17.53 -19.97 -15.30
CA LEU A 150 -18.13 -20.74 -16.41
C LEU A 150 -18.60 -22.12 -15.97
N LEU A 151 -17.95 -22.71 -14.96
CA LEU A 151 -18.35 -24.02 -14.39
C LEU A 151 -19.38 -23.90 -13.26
N GLY A 152 -20.01 -22.72 -13.07
CA GLY A 152 -21.02 -22.47 -12.05
C GLY A 152 -20.47 -22.29 -10.64
N GLY A 153 -19.15 -22.10 -10.50
CA GLY A 153 -18.53 -21.77 -9.23
C GLY A 153 -18.60 -20.26 -8.92
N ASP A 154 -18.27 -19.90 -7.70
CA ASP A 154 -18.22 -18.52 -7.23
C ASP A 154 -16.78 -18.13 -6.81
N TYR A 155 -16.50 -16.84 -6.67
CA TYR A 155 -15.23 -16.34 -6.13
C TYR A 155 -15.46 -15.34 -5.02
N SER A 156 -14.57 -15.39 -4.03
CA SER A 156 -14.64 -14.50 -2.89
C SER A 156 -14.03 -13.14 -3.24
N VAL A 157 -14.79 -12.07 -2.98
CA VAL A 157 -14.34 -10.70 -3.02
C VAL A 157 -14.33 -10.16 -1.59
N ASN A 158 -13.34 -9.35 -1.23
CA ASN A 158 -13.40 -8.63 0.03
C ASN A 158 -14.61 -7.69 -0.02
N LYS A 159 -15.53 -7.82 0.92
CA LYS A 159 -16.77 -7.04 0.99
C LYS A 159 -16.56 -5.54 1.16
N GLU A 160 -15.38 -5.15 1.64
CA GLU A 160 -15.00 -3.76 1.85
C GLU A 160 -14.42 -3.11 0.59
N HIS A 161 -14.08 -3.91 -0.45
CA HIS A 161 -13.60 -3.37 -1.71
C HIS A 161 -14.75 -2.78 -2.53
N LYS A 162 -14.70 -1.48 -2.80
CA LYS A 162 -15.68 -0.76 -3.62
C LYS A 162 -15.34 -0.80 -5.09
N CYS A 163 -14.04 -0.90 -5.43
CA CYS A 163 -13.58 -0.98 -6.82
C CYS A 163 -12.30 -1.82 -6.96
N TRP A 164 -12.00 -2.19 -8.19
CA TRP A 164 -10.77 -2.88 -8.57
C TRP A 164 -10.02 -2.08 -9.63
N TYR A 165 -8.73 -1.90 -9.39
CA TYR A 165 -7.83 -1.24 -10.32
C TYR A 165 -6.91 -2.24 -11.01
N CYS A 166 -6.81 -2.16 -12.35
CA CYS A 166 -5.70 -2.78 -13.04
C CYS A 166 -4.54 -1.77 -13.18
N PRO A 167 -3.33 -2.20 -13.54
CA PRO A 167 -2.20 -1.29 -13.70
C PRO A 167 -2.48 -0.11 -14.65
N LYS A 168 -3.24 -0.35 -15.73
CA LYS A 168 -3.58 0.69 -16.70
C LYS A 168 -4.61 1.69 -16.15
N THR A 169 -5.69 1.20 -15.53
CA THR A 169 -6.75 2.09 -15.02
C THR A 169 -6.29 2.91 -13.82
N LEU A 170 -5.43 2.35 -12.96
CA LEU A 170 -4.85 3.10 -11.86
C LEU A 170 -3.91 4.21 -12.36
N ARG A 171 -3.08 3.92 -13.38
CA ARG A 171 -2.25 4.93 -14.03
C ARG A 171 -3.10 6.05 -14.61
N GLN A 172 -4.13 5.73 -15.40
CA GLN A 172 -5.03 6.72 -16.00
C GLN A 172 -5.73 7.60 -14.96
N LEU A 173 -6.13 7.01 -13.83
CA LEU A 173 -6.70 7.76 -12.72
C LEU A 173 -5.70 8.76 -12.15
N LEU A 174 -4.47 8.34 -11.86
CA LEU A 174 -3.43 9.21 -11.32
C LEU A 174 -3.07 10.34 -12.30
N GLU A 175 -2.87 10.02 -13.58
CA GLU A 175 -2.57 11.00 -14.63
C GLU A 175 -3.70 12.02 -14.77
N LYS A 176 -4.96 11.60 -14.73
CA LYS A 176 -6.14 12.50 -14.75
C LYS A 176 -6.13 13.52 -13.60
N TYR A 177 -5.58 13.16 -12.44
CA TYR A 177 -5.48 14.06 -11.28
C TYR A 177 -4.13 14.78 -11.17
N GLY A 178 -3.36 14.84 -12.27
CA GLY A 178 -2.13 15.61 -12.37
C GLY A 178 -0.92 14.92 -11.72
N PHE A 179 -0.90 13.60 -11.65
CA PHE A 179 0.27 12.84 -11.19
C PHE A 179 1.05 12.23 -12.36
N LYS A 180 2.35 12.40 -12.35
CA LYS A 180 3.30 11.75 -13.27
C LYS A 180 3.82 10.47 -12.66
N ILE A 181 3.74 9.35 -13.40
CA ILE A 181 4.18 8.05 -12.91
C ILE A 181 5.69 7.91 -13.03
N ILE A 182 6.39 7.73 -11.90
CA ILE A 182 7.83 7.51 -11.82
C ILE A 182 8.18 6.03 -11.92
N GLU A 183 7.43 5.20 -11.20
CA GLU A 183 7.64 3.76 -11.19
C GLU A 183 6.29 3.03 -11.12
N GLN A 184 6.13 1.99 -11.93
CA GLN A 184 4.98 1.09 -11.87
C GLN A 184 5.43 -0.34 -12.07
N ARG A 185 5.02 -1.21 -11.14
CA ARG A 185 5.28 -2.65 -11.21
C ARG A 185 4.19 -3.42 -10.47
N THR A 186 4.24 -4.73 -10.53
CA THR A 186 3.52 -5.58 -9.59
C THR A 186 4.49 -6.18 -8.58
N ILE A 187 4.02 -6.38 -7.35
CA ILE A 187 4.79 -6.93 -6.24
C ILE A 187 4.09 -8.13 -5.63
N SER A 188 4.85 -8.97 -4.94
CA SER A 188 4.29 -10.06 -4.13
C SER A 188 3.71 -9.49 -2.83
N ARG A 189 2.57 -10.01 -2.39
CA ARG A 189 2.08 -9.74 -1.03
C ARG A 189 2.95 -10.48 -0.02
N ASP A 190 3.13 -9.87 1.15
CA ASP A 190 3.99 -10.36 2.23
C ASP A 190 3.66 -11.79 2.75
N ARG A 191 2.52 -12.34 2.35
CA ARG A 191 1.97 -13.63 2.83
C ARG A 191 2.39 -14.88 2.05
N TYR A 192 3.14 -14.79 0.96
CA TYR A 192 3.47 -15.97 0.15
C TYR A 192 4.92 -16.42 0.37
N PRO A 193 5.19 -17.51 1.11
CA PRO A 193 6.52 -18.07 1.23
C PRO A 193 6.91 -18.94 0.03
N GLY A 194 8.21 -18.95 -0.32
CA GLY A 194 8.84 -19.97 -1.13
C GLY A 194 8.71 -19.81 -2.66
N VAL A 195 8.69 -20.95 -3.36
CA VAL A 195 8.77 -21.07 -4.84
C VAL A 195 7.69 -20.28 -5.59
N LYS A 196 6.45 -20.22 -5.06
CA LYS A 196 5.35 -19.43 -5.68
C LYS A 196 5.71 -17.97 -5.81
N ARG A 197 6.42 -17.41 -4.84
CA ARG A 197 6.87 -16.02 -4.84
C ARG A 197 7.99 -15.78 -5.85
N PHE A 198 8.96 -16.71 -5.97
CA PHE A 198 10.04 -16.61 -6.95
C PHE A 198 9.50 -16.57 -8.39
N VAL A 199 8.53 -17.44 -8.70
CA VAL A 199 7.86 -17.47 -10.01
C VAL A 199 7.07 -16.17 -10.26
N GLN A 200 6.32 -15.69 -9.27
CA GLN A 200 5.52 -14.47 -9.42
C GLN A 200 6.36 -13.19 -9.55
N THR A 201 7.50 -13.09 -8.84
CA THR A 201 8.31 -11.86 -8.86
C THR A 201 9.33 -11.79 -9.99
N LYS A 202 9.88 -12.91 -10.44
CA LYS A 202 10.91 -12.92 -11.49
C LYS A 202 10.38 -13.25 -12.90
N LEU A 203 9.42 -14.16 -13.03
CA LEU A 203 8.87 -14.50 -14.36
C LEU A 203 7.68 -13.63 -14.76
N LEU A 204 6.92 -13.06 -13.81
CA LEU A 204 5.66 -12.40 -14.08
C LEU A 204 5.60 -11.00 -13.46
N THR A 205 6.53 -10.16 -13.84
CA THR A 205 6.64 -8.77 -13.34
C THR A 205 5.38 -7.91 -13.56
N LYS A 206 4.44 -8.36 -14.41
CA LYS A 206 3.16 -7.69 -14.69
C LYS A 206 1.93 -8.39 -14.10
N ALA A 207 2.08 -9.59 -13.56
CA ALA A 207 0.99 -10.42 -13.06
C ALA A 207 1.11 -10.79 -11.56
N GLY A 208 1.85 -10.00 -10.81
CA GLY A 208 1.94 -10.13 -9.34
C GLY A 208 0.63 -9.72 -8.65
N PRO A 209 0.42 -10.16 -7.40
CA PRO A 209 -0.85 -10.02 -6.67
C PRO A 209 -1.19 -8.59 -6.23
N ALA A 210 -0.22 -7.68 -6.19
CA ALA A 210 -0.46 -6.27 -5.88
C ALA A 210 0.22 -5.36 -6.91
N ILE A 211 -0.44 -4.27 -7.25
CA ILE A 211 0.11 -3.16 -8.02
C ILE A 211 0.89 -2.27 -7.06
N PHE A 212 2.04 -1.80 -7.48
CA PHE A 212 2.87 -0.81 -6.78
C PHE A 212 3.14 0.33 -7.75
N ILE A 213 2.80 1.55 -7.33
CA ILE A 213 3.03 2.77 -8.10
C ILE A 213 3.74 3.79 -7.23
N VAL A 214 4.73 4.47 -7.82
CA VAL A 214 5.31 5.71 -7.31
C VAL A 214 4.99 6.81 -8.31
N ALA A 215 4.42 7.90 -7.83
CA ALA A 215 4.05 9.05 -8.64
C ALA A 215 4.51 10.35 -7.95
N GLN A 216 4.71 11.39 -8.72
CA GLN A 216 4.95 12.76 -8.25
C GLN A 216 3.92 13.70 -8.87
N LEU A 217 3.84 14.93 -8.39
CA LEU A 217 3.04 15.96 -9.05
C LEU A 217 3.59 16.18 -10.47
N GLY A 218 2.72 16.19 -11.47
CA GLY A 218 3.05 16.64 -12.83
C GLY A 218 3.28 18.15 -12.86
N ASP A 219 4.04 18.62 -13.86
CA ASP A 219 4.19 20.05 -14.10
C ASP A 219 2.84 20.65 -14.51
N GLU A 220 2.52 21.88 -14.07
CA GLU A 220 1.24 22.54 -14.38
C GLU A 220 0.99 22.76 -15.90
N HIS A 221 1.97 22.45 -16.74
CA HIS A 221 1.90 22.63 -18.19
C HIS A 221 1.44 21.39 -18.98
N ASP A 222 1.21 20.26 -18.33
CA ASP A 222 0.81 19.00 -18.99
C ASP A 222 -0.73 18.80 -19.05
N GLU A 223 -1.53 19.84 -18.76
CA GLU A 223 -2.99 19.83 -19.01
C GLU A 223 -3.29 19.97 -20.50
N VAL A 224 -3.55 18.85 -21.19
CA VAL A 224 -4.12 18.77 -22.54
C VAL A 224 -5.55 18.30 -22.49
#